data_ce58ed5db7b45b710c66f7be94977650
#
_entry.id   ce58ed5db7b45b710c66f7be94977650
#
_cell.length_a   1.000
_cell.length_b   1.000
_cell.length_c   1.000
_cell.angle_alpha   90.00
_cell.angle_beta   90.00
_cell.angle_gamma   90.00
#
_symmetry.space_group_name_H-M   'P 1'
#
loop_
_entity.id
_entity.type
_entity.pdbx_description
1 polymer ?
#
loop_
_entity_poly.entity_id
_entity_poly.type
_entity_poly.pdbx_seq_one_letter_code
_entity_poly.pdbx_strand_id
1 'polypeptide(L)'
;YFTPRVSGFQLGVSYAPDGAQDNNGLPNRDAVNSDYIMVGANFVQKMGGMSVGVSGGYGTVTDAAAGGVEPEATNFGIKVGMGAISGGVSYANFSDGNDQEGINAGIAYSSGPMGVSVNYYHGEKDGTGTVAAGNLNNQAERDVIHLSTKYALGPGVTFAGTLGHAVYSSDDVDIDNSVNESASTYVVMGLKVKF
;
A
#
# COMPACT_ATOMS: atom_id res chain seq x y z
N TYR A 1 -7.24 2.99 19.19
CA TYR A 1 -8.45 3.80 19.39
C TYR A 1 -8.75 4.64 18.15
N PHE A 2 -10.04 4.79 17.83
CA PHE A 2 -10.52 5.70 16.80
C PHE A 2 -11.55 6.65 17.41
N THR A 3 -11.43 7.95 17.11
CA THR A 3 -12.47 8.91 17.49
C THR A 3 -13.79 8.64 16.76
N PRO A 4 -14.94 9.04 17.31
CA PRO A 4 -16.13 9.21 16.50
C PRO A 4 -15.84 10.17 15.32
N ARG A 5 -16.52 9.97 14.21
CA ARG A 5 -16.42 10.88 13.05
C ARG A 5 -17.21 12.15 13.32
N VAL A 6 -16.55 13.31 13.30
CA VAL A 6 -17.17 14.62 13.52
C VAL A 6 -16.95 15.48 12.27
N SER A 7 -18.02 15.94 11.66
CA SER A 7 -18.00 16.79 10.44
C SER A 7 -17.11 16.23 9.32
N GLY A 8 -17.09 14.91 9.18
CA GLY A 8 -16.27 14.22 8.18
C GLY A 8 -14.87 13.81 8.67
N PHE A 9 -14.36 14.35 9.78
CA PHE A 9 -13.05 14.04 10.33
C PHE A 9 -13.08 12.84 11.29
N GLN A 10 -12.06 12.04 11.24
CA GLN A 10 -11.77 10.97 12.20
C GLN A 10 -10.26 10.86 12.43
N LEU A 11 -9.87 10.67 13.66
CA LEU A 11 -8.50 10.40 14.08
C LEU A 11 -8.38 8.98 14.58
N GLY A 12 -7.21 8.39 14.42
CA GLY A 12 -6.86 7.08 14.94
C GLY A 12 -5.48 7.10 15.60
N VAL A 13 -5.32 6.32 16.64
CA VAL A 13 -4.04 6.04 17.27
C VAL A 13 -3.97 4.55 17.59
N SER A 14 -2.82 3.95 17.35
CA SER A 14 -2.52 2.57 17.70
C SER A 14 -1.18 2.50 18.41
N TYR A 15 -1.10 1.62 19.38
CA TYR A 15 0.12 1.27 20.07
C TYR A 15 0.22 -0.25 20.16
N ALA A 16 1.37 -0.80 19.79
CA ALA A 16 1.68 -2.21 19.96
C ALA A 16 3.04 -2.34 20.65
N PRO A 17 3.09 -2.97 21.84
CA PRO A 17 4.32 -3.04 22.65
C PRO A 17 5.37 -3.98 22.07
N ASP A 18 4.98 -4.92 21.17
CA ASP A 18 5.86 -5.92 20.57
C ASP A 18 5.36 -6.28 19.17
N GLY A 19 6.29 -6.41 18.21
CA GLY A 19 6.01 -6.84 16.84
C GLY A 19 5.90 -8.36 16.65
N ALA A 20 6.37 -9.17 17.61
CA ALA A 20 6.34 -10.63 17.57
C ALA A 20 5.11 -11.22 18.28
N GLN A 21 3.91 -10.78 17.89
CA GLN A 21 2.65 -11.05 18.59
C GLN A 21 2.17 -12.51 18.58
N ASP A 22 2.68 -13.33 17.70
CA ASP A 22 2.36 -14.76 17.61
C ASP A 22 3.19 -15.62 18.58
N ASN A 23 4.08 -15.00 19.32
CA ASN A 23 4.97 -15.66 20.25
C ASN A 23 4.35 -15.66 21.67
N ASN A 24 4.05 -16.83 22.21
CA ASN A 24 3.57 -16.97 23.59
C ASN A 24 4.66 -16.67 24.64
N GLY A 25 5.77 -16.09 24.26
CA GLY A 25 6.86 -15.67 25.13
C GLY A 25 6.66 -14.26 25.69
N LEU A 26 7.49 -13.90 26.66
CA LEU A 26 7.58 -12.52 27.13
C LEU A 26 8.19 -11.64 26.03
N PRO A 27 7.75 -10.38 25.87
CA PRO A 27 8.34 -9.45 24.93
C PRO A 27 9.85 -9.35 25.13
N ASN A 28 10.62 -9.54 24.07
CA ASN A 28 12.08 -9.36 24.10
C ASN A 28 12.45 -8.08 23.35
N ARG A 29 12.45 -6.98 24.06
CA ARG A 29 12.71 -5.63 23.53
C ARG A 29 14.12 -5.45 22.99
N ASP A 30 15.08 -6.26 23.45
CA ASP A 30 16.47 -6.18 22.99
C ASP A 30 16.68 -6.86 21.64
N ALA A 31 15.83 -7.83 21.29
CA ALA A 31 16.00 -8.66 20.10
C ALA A 31 15.08 -8.28 18.94
N VAL A 32 14.00 -7.56 19.21
CA VAL A 32 13.01 -7.17 18.19
C VAL A 32 12.58 -5.71 18.38
N ASN A 33 12.18 -5.08 17.29
CA ASN A 33 11.58 -3.76 17.36
C ASN A 33 10.32 -3.79 18.24
N SER A 34 10.20 -2.80 19.12
CA SER A 34 9.10 -2.69 20.07
C SER A 34 8.60 -1.25 20.19
N ASP A 35 7.46 -1.10 20.90
CA ASP A 35 6.79 0.17 21.08
C ASP A 35 6.41 0.85 19.76
N TYR A 36 5.63 0.13 18.93
CA TYR A 36 5.06 0.66 17.70
C TYR A 36 3.98 1.69 18.00
N ILE A 37 4.15 2.89 17.48
CA ILE A 37 3.18 3.98 17.59
C ILE A 37 2.72 4.34 16.17
N MET A 38 1.40 4.37 15.95
CA MET A 38 0.80 4.80 14.70
C MET A 38 -0.30 5.82 14.97
N VAL A 39 -0.28 6.89 14.18
CA VAL A 39 -1.31 7.92 14.18
C VAL A 39 -1.84 8.11 12.77
N GLY A 40 -3.14 8.35 12.64
CA GLY A 40 -3.76 8.59 11.35
C GLY A 40 -4.94 9.53 11.46
N ALA A 41 -5.20 10.23 10.37
CA ALA A 41 -6.34 11.10 10.21
C ALA A 41 -7.00 10.84 8.87
N ASN A 42 -8.33 10.94 8.83
CA ASN A 42 -9.04 10.96 7.58
C ASN A 42 -10.20 11.95 7.62
N PHE A 43 -10.53 12.47 6.45
CA PHE A 43 -11.69 13.30 6.19
C PHE A 43 -12.50 12.66 5.07
N VAL A 44 -13.79 12.43 5.29
CA VAL A 44 -14.71 11.89 4.29
C VAL A 44 -15.98 12.72 4.30
N GLN A 45 -16.30 13.32 3.18
CA GLN A 45 -17.47 14.19 3.03
C GLN A 45 -18.19 13.95 1.71
N LYS A 46 -19.52 14.12 1.74
CA LYS A 46 -20.35 14.18 0.54
C LYS A 46 -20.84 15.61 0.36
N MET A 47 -20.64 16.17 -0.82
CA MET A 47 -20.96 17.55 -1.17
C MET A 47 -21.59 17.60 -2.57
N GLY A 48 -22.89 17.93 -2.67
CA GLY A 48 -23.54 18.19 -3.96
C GLY A 48 -23.45 17.06 -4.99
N GLY A 49 -23.52 15.80 -4.57
CA GLY A 49 -23.39 14.64 -5.48
C GLY A 49 -21.95 14.16 -5.69
N MET A 50 -20.97 14.88 -5.16
CA MET A 50 -19.57 14.50 -5.10
C MET A 50 -19.22 13.91 -3.73
N SER A 51 -18.32 12.93 -3.69
CA SER A 51 -17.71 12.41 -2.47
C SER A 51 -16.20 12.68 -2.49
N VAL A 52 -15.67 13.17 -1.39
CA VAL A 52 -14.23 13.42 -1.22
C VAL A 52 -13.76 12.65 0.00
N GLY A 53 -12.64 11.92 -0.13
CA GLY A 53 -11.94 11.28 0.95
C GLY A 53 -10.48 11.70 0.90
N VAL A 54 -9.94 12.13 2.04
CA VAL A 54 -8.51 12.42 2.22
C VAL A 54 -8.05 11.66 3.45
N SER A 55 -6.89 11.05 3.40
CA SER A 55 -6.31 10.34 4.54
C SER A 55 -4.80 10.54 4.61
N GLY A 56 -4.26 10.48 5.80
CA GLY A 56 -2.83 10.46 6.04
C GLY A 56 -2.52 9.76 7.35
N GLY A 57 -1.34 9.17 7.42
CA GLY A 57 -0.88 8.45 8.58
C GLY A 57 0.63 8.49 8.72
N TYR A 58 1.08 8.32 9.95
CA TYR A 58 2.47 8.16 10.33
C TYR A 58 2.58 7.03 11.34
N GLY A 59 3.60 6.22 11.21
CA GLY A 59 3.95 5.16 12.14
C GLY A 59 5.45 5.09 12.36
N THR A 60 5.84 4.75 13.57
CA THR A 60 7.25 4.53 13.92
C THR A 60 7.37 3.49 15.02
N VAL A 61 8.58 3.01 15.20
CA VAL A 61 9.04 2.21 16.33
C VAL A 61 9.89 3.12 17.19
N THR A 62 9.66 3.14 18.50
CA THR A 62 10.42 4.00 19.42
C THR A 62 11.50 3.23 20.19
N ASP A 63 11.57 1.92 20.01
CA ASP A 63 12.58 1.05 20.61
C ASP A 63 13.01 0.02 19.55
N ALA A 64 14.08 0.36 18.80
CA ALA A 64 14.64 -0.50 17.77
C ALA A 64 15.44 -1.66 18.40
N ALA A 65 15.42 -2.82 17.76
CA ALA A 65 16.30 -3.92 18.13
C ALA A 65 17.77 -3.48 18.18
N ALA A 66 18.55 -4.08 19.02
CA ALA A 66 19.96 -3.71 19.26
C ALA A 66 20.76 -3.63 17.95
N GLY A 67 21.29 -2.44 17.64
CA GLY A 67 22.01 -2.16 16.39
C GLY A 67 21.12 -1.94 15.16
N GLY A 68 19.80 -1.93 15.33
CA GLY A 68 18.82 -1.63 14.27
C GLY A 68 18.56 -0.13 14.09
N VAL A 69 17.84 0.19 13.06
CA VAL A 69 17.31 1.53 12.77
C VAL A 69 15.85 1.56 13.19
N GLU A 70 15.37 2.67 13.73
CA GLU A 70 13.94 2.87 14.01
C GLU A 70 13.19 3.03 12.68
N PRO A 71 12.33 2.07 12.29
CA PRO A 71 11.56 2.21 11.06
C PRO A 71 10.48 3.26 11.18
N GLU A 72 10.30 3.99 10.10
CA GLU A 72 9.25 4.99 9.95
C GLU A 72 8.38 4.70 8.73
N ALA A 73 7.10 4.99 8.82
CA ALA A 73 6.16 4.87 7.72
C ALA A 73 5.27 6.11 7.63
N THR A 74 5.13 6.65 6.43
CA THR A 74 4.16 7.71 6.13
C THR A 74 3.27 7.31 4.98
N ASN A 75 2.03 7.74 5.02
CA ASN A 75 1.13 7.59 3.87
C ASN A 75 0.20 8.79 3.73
N PHE A 76 -0.21 9.03 2.50
CA PHE A 76 -1.20 10.03 2.16
C PHE A 76 -2.06 9.53 1.01
N GLY A 77 -3.36 9.86 0.99
CA GLY A 77 -4.25 9.50 -0.09
C GLY A 77 -5.42 10.45 -0.25
N ILE A 78 -5.84 10.63 -1.50
CA ILE A 78 -7.06 11.34 -1.85
C ILE A 78 -7.89 10.50 -2.80
N LYS A 79 -9.21 10.50 -2.58
CA LYS A 79 -10.21 9.86 -3.43
C LYS A 79 -11.35 10.81 -3.69
N VAL A 80 -11.77 10.92 -4.93
CA VAL A 80 -12.92 11.70 -5.36
C VAL A 80 -13.88 10.80 -6.13
N GLY A 81 -15.18 10.94 -5.89
CA GLY A 81 -16.23 10.25 -6.63
C GLY A 81 -17.34 11.19 -7.02
N MET A 82 -17.83 11.05 -8.25
CA MET A 82 -18.97 11.80 -8.77
C MET A 82 -19.82 10.90 -9.68
N GLY A 83 -21.07 10.70 -9.29
CA GLY A 83 -21.96 9.79 -10.01
C GLY A 83 -21.40 8.36 -10.06
N ALA A 84 -21.23 7.84 -11.26
CA ALA A 84 -20.71 6.50 -11.52
C ALA A 84 -19.16 6.41 -11.52
N ILE A 85 -18.46 7.55 -11.53
CA ILE A 85 -16.99 7.60 -11.66
C ILE A 85 -16.37 7.92 -10.29
N SER A 86 -15.26 7.25 -10.00
CA SER A 86 -14.39 7.63 -8.87
C SER A 86 -12.94 7.45 -9.26
N GLY A 87 -12.07 8.29 -8.72
CA GLY A 87 -10.62 8.19 -8.90
C GLY A 87 -9.90 8.56 -7.62
N GLY A 88 -8.64 8.19 -7.54
CA GLY A 88 -7.82 8.51 -6.39
C GLY A 88 -6.35 8.28 -6.65
N VAL A 89 -5.54 8.89 -5.79
CA VAL A 89 -4.10 8.71 -5.74
C VAL A 89 -3.70 8.52 -4.28
N SER A 90 -2.69 7.69 -4.05
CA SER A 90 -2.07 7.52 -2.75
C SER A 90 -0.56 7.40 -2.90
N TYR A 91 0.13 7.85 -1.88
CA TYR A 91 1.57 7.75 -1.71
C TYR A 91 1.86 7.09 -0.36
N ALA A 92 2.88 6.27 -0.31
CA ALA A 92 3.41 5.72 0.92
C ALA A 92 4.93 5.69 0.85
N ASN A 93 5.56 5.95 1.99
CA ASN A 93 7.00 5.82 2.20
C ASN A 93 7.22 4.98 3.46
N PHE A 94 8.23 4.13 3.42
CA PHE A 94 8.70 3.34 4.53
C PHE A 94 10.22 3.37 4.55
N SER A 95 10.81 3.69 5.71
CA SER A 95 12.25 3.76 5.93
C SER A 95 12.62 2.85 7.11
N ASP A 96 13.51 1.92 6.89
CA ASP A 96 14.10 1.01 7.88
C ASP A 96 15.63 0.94 7.78
N GLY A 97 16.23 2.01 7.25
CA GLY A 97 17.63 2.05 6.82
C GLY A 97 17.80 1.84 5.31
N ASN A 98 16.72 1.46 4.61
CA ASN A 98 16.59 1.46 3.15
C ASN A 98 15.24 2.09 2.80
N ASP A 99 15.26 3.20 2.12
CA ASP A 99 14.04 3.90 1.78
C ASP A 99 13.23 3.12 0.74
N GLN A 100 11.93 3.04 0.97
CA GLN A 100 10.97 2.44 0.07
C GLN A 100 9.82 3.43 -0.12
N GLU A 101 9.46 3.68 -1.35
CA GLU A 101 8.31 4.53 -1.62
C GLU A 101 7.42 3.95 -2.72
N GLY A 102 6.18 4.38 -2.76
CA GLY A 102 5.26 3.95 -3.78
C GLY A 102 4.12 4.93 -3.98
N ILE A 103 3.76 5.10 -5.22
CA ILE A 103 2.59 5.86 -5.65
C ILE A 103 1.59 4.92 -6.30
N ASN A 104 0.32 5.11 -6.00
CA ASN A 104 -0.77 4.37 -6.60
C ASN A 104 -1.82 5.35 -7.12
N ALA A 105 -2.27 5.18 -8.36
CA ALA A 105 -3.32 5.99 -8.96
C ALA A 105 -4.33 5.10 -9.68
N GLY A 106 -5.63 5.44 -9.58
CA GLY A 106 -6.64 4.64 -10.22
C GLY A 106 -7.92 5.40 -10.50
N ILE A 107 -8.66 4.90 -11.48
CA ILE A 107 -9.99 5.35 -11.83
C ILE A 107 -10.94 4.15 -11.91
N ALA A 108 -12.17 4.32 -11.46
CA ALA A 108 -13.21 3.30 -11.50
C ALA A 108 -14.52 3.88 -12.00
N TYR A 109 -15.24 3.07 -12.76
CA TYR A 109 -16.61 3.29 -13.18
C TYR A 109 -17.49 2.20 -12.59
N SER A 110 -18.64 2.55 -12.02
CA SER A 110 -19.61 1.59 -11.49
C SER A 110 -21.02 2.00 -11.87
N SER A 111 -21.75 1.11 -12.56
CA SER A 111 -23.12 1.35 -12.97
C SER A 111 -23.94 0.06 -12.87
N GLY A 112 -25.03 0.11 -12.13
CA GLY A 112 -25.86 -1.07 -11.88
C GLY A 112 -25.05 -2.22 -11.27
N PRO A 113 -25.10 -3.43 -11.83
CA PRO A 113 -24.38 -4.59 -11.31
C PRO A 113 -22.87 -4.59 -11.68
N MET A 114 -22.44 -3.73 -12.61
CA MET A 114 -21.11 -3.74 -13.20
C MET A 114 -20.19 -2.71 -12.57
N GLY A 115 -18.92 -3.05 -12.41
CA GLY A 115 -17.84 -2.12 -12.12
C GLY A 115 -16.59 -2.48 -12.91
N VAL A 116 -15.89 -1.47 -13.40
CA VAL A 116 -14.59 -1.59 -14.09
C VAL A 116 -13.63 -0.59 -13.49
N SER A 117 -12.36 -0.93 -13.37
CA SER A 117 -11.33 -0.01 -12.89
C SER A 117 -9.99 -0.27 -13.55
N VAL A 118 -9.23 0.81 -13.72
CA VAL A 118 -7.81 0.77 -14.06
C VAL A 118 -7.04 1.34 -12.87
N ASN A 119 -5.95 0.67 -12.51
CA ASN A 119 -5.07 1.06 -11.43
C ASN A 119 -3.62 0.91 -11.89
N TYR A 120 -2.79 1.89 -11.56
CA TYR A 120 -1.36 1.87 -11.77
C TYR A 120 -0.65 2.05 -10.43
N TYR A 121 0.37 1.26 -10.21
CA TYR A 121 1.27 1.34 -9.07
C TYR A 121 2.70 1.44 -9.58
N HIS A 122 3.46 2.37 -9.01
CA HIS A 122 4.90 2.48 -9.14
C HIS A 122 5.51 2.48 -7.74
N GLY A 123 6.55 1.70 -7.53
CA GLY A 123 7.27 1.62 -6.26
C GLY A 123 8.74 1.44 -6.47
N GLU A 124 9.52 2.10 -5.62
CA GLU A 124 10.96 2.07 -5.58
C GLU A 124 11.43 1.59 -4.21
N LYS A 125 12.56 0.94 -4.19
CA LYS A 125 13.24 0.51 -2.98
C LYS A 125 14.74 0.66 -3.14
N ASP A 126 15.36 1.38 -2.20
CA ASP A 126 16.80 1.48 -2.15
C ASP A 126 17.45 0.12 -1.85
N GLY A 127 18.56 -0.14 -2.49
CA GLY A 127 19.30 -1.38 -2.30
C GLY A 127 20.10 -1.41 -1.00
N THR A 128 20.37 -2.61 -0.53
CA THR A 128 21.19 -2.89 0.68
C THR A 128 22.69 -3.02 0.38
N GLY A 129 23.12 -2.78 -0.86
CA GLY A 129 24.50 -2.97 -1.30
C GLY A 129 25.47 -1.99 -0.67
N THR A 130 26.55 -2.49 -0.06
CA THR A 130 27.75 -1.69 0.18
C THR A 130 28.32 -1.28 -1.18
N VAL A 131 28.36 0.01 -1.44
CA VAL A 131 28.96 0.59 -2.64
C VAL A 131 30.46 0.23 -2.68
N ALA A 132 30.82 -0.93 -3.22
CA ALA A 132 32.16 -1.13 -3.74
C ALA A 132 32.31 -0.17 -4.93
N ALA A 133 33.42 0.54 -4.99
CA ALA A 133 33.64 1.65 -5.93
C ALA A 133 33.11 1.33 -7.35
N GLY A 134 32.01 1.99 -7.73
CA GLY A 134 31.41 1.89 -9.04
C GLY A 134 30.05 1.19 -9.12
N ASN A 135 29.55 0.57 -8.05
CA ASN A 135 28.22 -0.03 -8.03
C ASN A 135 27.18 0.99 -7.60
N LEU A 136 26.13 1.10 -8.38
CA LEU A 136 24.89 1.77 -8.01
C LEU A 136 24.20 0.97 -6.90
N ASN A 137 23.37 1.62 -6.12
CA ASN A 137 22.78 1.11 -4.87
C ASN A 137 21.75 -0.02 -5.04
N ASN A 138 21.82 -0.89 -6.02
CA ASN A 138 20.84 -1.99 -6.23
C ASN A 138 19.40 -1.52 -6.02
N GLN A 139 19.05 -0.34 -6.52
CA GLN A 139 17.69 0.17 -6.46
C GLN A 139 16.78 -0.78 -7.22
N ALA A 140 15.68 -1.18 -6.61
CA ALA A 140 14.68 -2.02 -7.23
C ALA A 140 13.41 -1.21 -7.50
N GLU A 141 12.91 -1.29 -8.73
CA GLU A 141 11.68 -0.66 -9.14
C GLU A 141 10.61 -1.69 -9.47
N ARG A 142 9.37 -1.31 -9.29
CA ARG A 142 8.21 -2.12 -9.62
C ARG A 142 7.10 -1.28 -10.21
N ASP A 143 6.71 -1.59 -11.44
CA ASP A 143 5.56 -1.04 -12.12
C ASP A 143 4.46 -2.09 -12.25
N VAL A 144 3.23 -1.74 -11.89
CA VAL A 144 2.08 -2.65 -12.03
C VAL A 144 0.88 -1.91 -12.57
N ILE A 145 0.27 -2.46 -13.62
CA ILE A 145 -1.02 -2.00 -14.12
C ILE A 145 -2.06 -3.10 -13.95
N HIS A 146 -3.24 -2.75 -13.45
CA HIS A 146 -4.39 -3.63 -13.32
C HIS A 146 -5.59 -3.10 -14.10
N LEU A 147 -6.22 -3.96 -14.88
CA LEU A 147 -7.57 -3.77 -15.37
C LEU A 147 -8.49 -4.76 -14.64
N SER A 148 -9.41 -4.23 -13.84
CA SER A 148 -10.28 -5.06 -13.00
C SER A 148 -11.75 -4.86 -13.35
N THR A 149 -12.52 -5.92 -13.19
CA THR A 149 -13.97 -5.91 -13.36
C THR A 149 -14.66 -6.62 -12.21
N LYS A 150 -15.88 -6.19 -11.91
CA LYS A 150 -16.80 -6.92 -11.03
C LYS A 150 -18.21 -6.92 -11.64
N TYR A 151 -18.96 -7.99 -11.39
CA TYR A 151 -20.34 -8.11 -11.83
C TYR A 151 -21.18 -8.84 -10.77
N ALA A 152 -22.23 -8.18 -10.30
CA ALA A 152 -23.18 -8.81 -9.38
C ALA A 152 -24.06 -9.78 -10.17
N LEU A 153 -23.88 -11.09 -9.95
CA LEU A 153 -24.60 -12.16 -10.64
C LEU A 153 -26.01 -12.39 -10.05
N GLY A 154 -26.21 -11.98 -8.79
CA GLY A 154 -27.48 -12.14 -8.07
C GLY A 154 -27.30 -11.80 -6.59
N PRO A 155 -28.34 -12.03 -5.77
CA PRO A 155 -28.25 -11.76 -4.33
C PRO A 155 -27.08 -12.51 -3.69
N GLY A 156 -26.18 -11.78 -3.08
CA GLY A 156 -25.01 -12.36 -2.38
C GLY A 156 -23.89 -12.89 -3.27
N VAL A 157 -24.01 -12.91 -4.60
CA VAL A 157 -22.99 -13.48 -5.49
C VAL A 157 -22.42 -12.40 -6.42
N THR A 158 -21.10 -12.25 -6.41
CA THR A 158 -20.38 -11.31 -7.27
C THR A 158 -19.22 -12.03 -7.94
N PHE A 159 -19.14 -11.94 -9.25
CA PHE A 159 -17.93 -12.27 -10.01
C PHE A 159 -16.93 -11.11 -9.95
N ALA A 160 -15.65 -11.41 -9.83
CA ALA A 160 -14.56 -10.43 -9.93
C ALA A 160 -13.42 -11.01 -10.76
N GLY A 161 -12.80 -10.16 -11.57
CA GLY A 161 -11.65 -10.53 -12.38
C GLY A 161 -10.67 -9.37 -12.52
N THR A 162 -9.39 -9.69 -12.63
CA THR A 162 -8.29 -8.74 -12.86
C THR A 162 -7.32 -9.30 -13.87
N LEU A 163 -7.00 -8.51 -14.88
CA LEU A 163 -5.84 -8.67 -15.75
C LEU A 163 -4.76 -7.75 -15.22
N GLY A 164 -3.61 -8.29 -14.87
CA GLY A 164 -2.46 -7.55 -14.36
C GLY A 164 -1.23 -7.73 -15.25
N HIS A 165 -0.44 -6.66 -15.34
CA HIS A 165 0.90 -6.68 -15.91
C HIS A 165 1.84 -6.01 -14.91
N ALA A 166 2.93 -6.69 -14.57
CA ALA A 166 3.94 -6.22 -13.63
C ALA A 166 5.32 -6.30 -14.26
N VAL A 167 6.11 -5.26 -14.07
CA VAL A 167 7.53 -5.18 -14.45
C VAL A 167 8.33 -4.93 -13.19
N TYR A 168 9.42 -5.65 -13.05
CA TYR A 168 10.44 -5.45 -12.04
C TYR A 168 11.75 -5.13 -12.72
N SER A 169 12.46 -4.13 -12.25
CA SER A 169 13.81 -3.79 -12.65
C SER A 169 14.71 -3.57 -11.43
N SER A 170 16.00 -3.76 -11.61
CA SER A 170 17.01 -3.52 -10.57
C SER A 170 18.28 -2.99 -11.22
N ASP A 171 18.95 -2.05 -10.54
CA ASP A 171 20.21 -1.44 -10.99
C ASP A 171 21.45 -2.28 -10.61
N ASP A 172 21.31 -3.58 -10.41
CA ASP A 172 22.45 -4.46 -10.11
C ASP A 172 23.40 -4.54 -11.30
N VAL A 173 24.59 -3.93 -11.18
CA VAL A 173 25.61 -3.88 -12.25
C VAL A 173 26.46 -5.13 -12.38
N ASP A 174 26.41 -6.04 -11.43
CA ASP A 174 27.20 -7.28 -11.45
C ASP A 174 26.56 -8.38 -12.30
N ILE A 175 25.34 -8.16 -12.79
CA ILE A 175 24.58 -9.14 -13.57
C ILE A 175 24.23 -8.53 -14.94
N ASP A 176 24.32 -9.34 -15.98
CA ASP A 176 23.91 -8.97 -17.34
C ASP A 176 22.51 -8.32 -17.33
N ASN A 177 22.36 -7.11 -17.90
CA ASN A 177 21.12 -6.32 -17.92
C ASN A 177 19.86 -7.12 -18.30
N SER A 178 20.00 -8.23 -19.03
CA SER A 178 18.91 -9.12 -19.39
C SER A 178 18.32 -9.91 -18.20
N VAL A 179 19.01 -9.95 -17.08
CA VAL A 179 18.61 -10.70 -15.87
C VAL A 179 17.99 -9.78 -14.81
N ASN A 180 18.20 -8.46 -14.92
CA ASN A 180 17.77 -7.47 -13.94
C ASN A 180 16.34 -6.95 -14.20
N GLU A 181 15.70 -7.39 -15.25
CA GLU A 181 14.32 -7.05 -15.59
C GLU A 181 13.47 -8.32 -15.69
N SER A 182 12.31 -8.31 -15.04
CA SER A 182 11.33 -9.39 -15.10
C SER A 182 9.95 -8.81 -15.32
N ALA A 183 9.26 -9.30 -16.35
CA ALA A 183 7.90 -8.90 -16.64
C ALA A 183 6.95 -10.10 -16.58
N SER A 184 5.77 -9.89 -16.04
CA SER A 184 4.74 -10.91 -15.94
C SER A 184 3.36 -10.35 -16.27
N THR A 185 2.57 -11.13 -17.00
CA THR A 185 1.14 -10.86 -17.22
C THR A 185 0.33 -11.99 -16.61
N TYR A 186 -0.69 -11.64 -15.84
CA TYR A 186 -1.49 -12.61 -15.11
C TYR A 186 -2.97 -12.26 -15.12
N VAL A 187 -3.80 -13.28 -14.95
CA VAL A 187 -5.26 -13.15 -14.79
C VAL A 187 -5.65 -13.81 -13.48
N VAL A 188 -6.43 -13.09 -12.67
CA VAL A 188 -7.04 -13.61 -11.45
C VAL A 188 -8.55 -13.46 -11.56
N MET A 189 -9.29 -14.54 -11.29
CA MET A 189 -10.75 -14.52 -11.31
C MET A 189 -11.31 -15.24 -10.10
N GLY A 190 -12.46 -14.81 -9.60
CA GLY A 190 -13.10 -15.42 -8.46
C GLY A 190 -14.57 -15.04 -8.31
N LEU A 191 -15.23 -15.79 -7.43
CA LEU A 191 -16.58 -15.53 -6.98
C LEU A 191 -16.55 -15.16 -5.49
N LYS A 192 -17.19 -14.06 -5.15
CA LYS A 192 -17.45 -13.67 -3.76
C LYS A 192 -18.88 -14.03 -3.43
N VAL A 193 -19.06 -14.89 -2.43
CA VAL A 193 -20.38 -15.32 -1.93
C VAL A 193 -20.56 -14.77 -0.53
N LYS A 194 -21.71 -14.13 -0.27
CA LYS A 194 -22.14 -13.69 1.06
C LYS A 194 -23.30 -14.55 1.51
N PHE A 195 -23.19 -15.13 2.67
CA PHE A 195 -24.22 -15.90 3.37
C PHE A 195 -24.96 -15.02 4.37
#